data_bb568ec56ae760252d32d87721937252
#
_entry.id   bb568ec56ae760252d32d87721937252
#
_cell.length_a   1.000
_cell.length_b   1.000
_cell.length_c   1.000
_cell.angle_alpha   90.00
_cell.angle_beta   90.00
_cell.angle_gamma   90.00
#
_symmetry.space_group_name_H-M   'P 1'
#
loop_
_entity.id
_entity.type
_entity.pdbx_description
1 polymer ?
#
loop_
_entity_poly.entity_id
_entity_poly.type
_entity_poly.pdbx_seq_one_letter_code
_entity_poly.pdbx_strand_id
1 'polypeptide(L)'
;HTTGAYILRGDYEAAVCHYIGAAFPGEPEGVRASRSSFLEHRDPFRSIREFPLHLNYERTMLHHIASHPGDYRGALRILPPKILSMLVSAYQSLLFNKALSLRMAEAGSFSEPIPGDRLLFLNGREDRVSAATAGNARIQVARGRCRIAIRMPGCSDKELPCADTTAMEQFLSEDGIQKSDFCTASDLVHARFDGAMRPAALSTTITATLEGDRVT
;
A
#
# COMPACT_ATOMS: atom_id res chain seq x y z
N HIS A 1 4.18 -2.36 -4.42
CA HIS A 1 2.85 -1.79 -4.66
C HIS A 1 2.26 -2.24 -6.02
N THR A 2 3.05 -2.30 -7.10
CA THR A 2 2.57 -2.68 -8.45
C THR A 2 1.95 -4.08 -8.47
N THR A 3 2.60 -5.09 -7.88
CA THR A 3 2.03 -6.44 -7.75
C THR A 3 0.70 -6.42 -7.00
N GLY A 4 0.60 -5.60 -5.93
CA GLY A 4 -0.64 -5.43 -5.17
C GLY A 4 -1.77 -4.82 -6.01
N ALA A 5 -1.47 -3.86 -6.87
CA ALA A 5 -2.44 -3.28 -7.81
C ALA A 5 -2.96 -4.33 -8.81
N TYR A 6 -2.07 -5.18 -9.36
CA TYR A 6 -2.47 -6.28 -10.23
C TYR A 6 -3.37 -7.30 -9.50
N ILE A 7 -3.04 -7.65 -8.25
CA ILE A 7 -3.87 -8.55 -7.43
C ILE A 7 -5.27 -7.96 -7.24
N LEU A 8 -5.39 -6.68 -6.92
CA LEU A 8 -6.68 -6.00 -6.76
C LEU A 8 -7.50 -6.00 -8.03
N ARG A 9 -6.89 -5.74 -9.18
CA ARG A 9 -7.56 -5.81 -10.50
C ARG A 9 -7.99 -7.22 -10.93
N GLY A 10 -7.56 -8.27 -10.21
CA GLY A 10 -7.76 -9.66 -10.62
C GLY A 10 -6.86 -10.09 -11.78
N ASP A 11 -5.89 -9.26 -12.17
CA ASP A 11 -4.89 -9.59 -13.19
C ASP A 11 -3.75 -10.41 -12.57
N TYR A 12 -4.06 -11.67 -12.28
CA TYR A 12 -3.12 -12.57 -11.60
C TYR A 12 -1.91 -12.93 -12.46
N GLU A 13 -2.07 -12.94 -13.77
CA GLU A 13 -0.94 -13.14 -14.70
C GLU A 13 0.06 -12.01 -14.58
N ALA A 14 -0.38 -10.75 -14.72
CA ALA A 14 0.48 -9.60 -14.55
C ALA A 14 1.08 -9.52 -13.14
N ALA A 15 0.32 -9.90 -12.10
CA ALA A 15 0.81 -9.94 -10.73
C ALA A 15 1.99 -10.92 -10.55
N VAL A 16 1.84 -12.15 -11.07
CA VAL A 16 2.88 -13.18 -11.03
C VAL A 16 4.08 -12.77 -11.86
N CYS A 17 3.84 -12.31 -13.08
CA CYS A 17 4.91 -11.87 -13.96
C CYS A 17 5.72 -10.70 -13.39
N HIS A 18 5.04 -9.76 -12.74
CA HIS A 18 5.72 -8.67 -12.06
C HIS A 18 6.48 -9.15 -10.81
N TYR A 19 5.91 -10.06 -10.02
CA TYR A 19 6.57 -10.58 -8.82
C TYR A 19 7.86 -11.31 -9.16
N ILE A 20 7.82 -12.18 -10.18
CA ILE A 20 8.97 -12.98 -10.62
C ILE A 20 9.99 -12.12 -11.37
N GLY A 21 9.53 -11.25 -12.28
CA GLY A 21 10.38 -10.61 -13.28
C GLY A 21 10.81 -9.18 -12.99
N ALA A 22 10.19 -8.49 -12.01
CA ALA A 22 10.61 -7.12 -11.70
C ALA A 22 11.99 -7.12 -11.05
N ALA A 23 12.95 -6.45 -11.68
CA ALA A 23 14.28 -6.23 -11.12
C ALA A 23 14.30 -4.99 -10.22
N PHE A 24 15.06 -5.05 -9.13
CA PHE A 24 15.18 -3.95 -8.18
C PHE A 24 16.61 -3.41 -8.12
N PRO A 25 16.78 -2.10 -7.85
CA PRO A 25 18.09 -1.52 -7.59
C PRO A 25 18.80 -2.25 -6.44
N GLY A 26 20.07 -2.60 -6.64
CA GLY A 26 20.88 -3.30 -5.63
C GLY A 26 20.79 -4.82 -5.67
N GLU A 27 19.93 -5.43 -6.48
CA GLU A 27 20.00 -6.89 -6.72
C GLU A 27 21.30 -7.27 -7.46
N PRO A 28 21.89 -8.45 -7.16
CA PRO A 28 23.01 -9.00 -7.91
C PRO A 28 22.70 -9.12 -9.41
N GLU A 29 23.72 -8.94 -10.25
CA GLU A 29 23.55 -8.96 -11.72
C GLU A 29 22.90 -10.25 -12.22
N GLY A 30 23.31 -11.42 -11.69
CA GLY A 30 22.72 -12.71 -12.08
C GLY A 30 21.22 -12.80 -11.75
N VAL A 31 20.75 -12.18 -10.65
CA VAL A 31 19.32 -12.12 -10.30
C VAL A 31 18.58 -11.23 -11.30
N ARG A 32 19.12 -10.05 -11.58
CA ARG A 32 18.50 -9.12 -12.54
C ARG A 32 18.41 -9.73 -13.95
N ALA A 33 19.48 -10.41 -14.39
CA ALA A 33 19.51 -11.10 -15.68
C ALA A 33 18.42 -12.20 -15.76
N SER A 34 18.28 -13.03 -14.71
CA SER A 34 17.23 -14.07 -14.66
C SER A 34 15.82 -13.47 -14.71
N ARG A 35 15.58 -12.36 -13.97
CA ARG A 35 14.29 -11.65 -13.99
C ARG A 35 13.98 -11.07 -15.37
N SER A 36 14.95 -10.41 -16.00
CA SER A 36 14.80 -9.84 -17.35
C SER A 36 14.55 -10.94 -18.40
N SER A 37 15.30 -12.04 -18.34
CA SER A 37 15.10 -13.21 -19.23
C SER A 37 13.70 -13.78 -19.10
N PHE A 38 13.16 -13.89 -17.89
CA PHE A 38 11.77 -14.33 -17.70
C PHE A 38 10.75 -13.37 -18.33
N LEU A 39 10.93 -12.06 -18.17
CA LEU A 39 10.01 -11.08 -18.77
C LEU A 39 10.03 -11.12 -20.30
N GLU A 40 11.19 -11.36 -20.89
CA GLU A 40 11.38 -11.42 -22.34
C GLU A 40 10.76 -12.69 -22.95
N HIS A 41 11.04 -13.84 -22.37
CA HIS A 41 10.70 -15.12 -23.00
C HIS A 41 9.40 -15.73 -22.46
N ARG A 42 8.99 -15.41 -21.23
CA ARG A 42 7.80 -15.96 -20.54
C ARG A 42 7.80 -17.50 -20.49
N ASP A 43 8.98 -18.12 -20.54
CA ASP A 43 9.16 -19.55 -20.49
C ASP A 43 9.52 -20.01 -19.06
N PRO A 44 8.58 -20.67 -18.33
CA PRO A 44 8.85 -21.10 -16.97
C PRO A 44 9.90 -22.21 -16.91
N PHE A 45 9.99 -23.10 -17.92
CA PHE A 45 10.97 -24.20 -17.93
C PHE A 45 12.40 -23.70 -18.09
N ARG A 46 12.60 -22.68 -18.93
CA ARG A 46 13.87 -21.99 -19.06
C ARG A 46 14.22 -21.27 -17.76
N SER A 47 13.29 -20.50 -17.22
CA SER A 47 13.50 -19.68 -16.04
C SER A 47 13.82 -20.49 -14.78
N ILE A 48 13.23 -21.68 -14.61
CA ILE A 48 13.58 -22.59 -13.51
C ILE A 48 15.08 -22.92 -13.49
N ARG A 49 15.72 -23.01 -14.66
CA ARG A 49 17.16 -23.30 -14.78
C ARG A 49 18.03 -22.06 -14.55
N GLU A 50 17.52 -20.89 -14.89
CA GLU A 50 18.25 -19.63 -14.82
C GLU A 50 18.15 -18.94 -13.44
N PHE A 51 17.04 -19.17 -12.71
CA PHE A 51 16.82 -18.52 -11.42
C PHE A 51 17.72 -19.09 -10.32
N PRO A 52 18.40 -18.24 -9.54
CA PRO A 52 19.20 -18.65 -8.40
C PRO A 52 18.39 -19.44 -7.36
N LEU A 53 19.04 -20.45 -6.74
CA LEU A 53 18.38 -21.38 -5.82
C LEU A 53 17.78 -20.70 -4.58
N HIS A 54 18.33 -19.58 -4.14
CA HIS A 54 17.85 -18.84 -2.97
C HIS A 54 16.53 -18.09 -3.22
N LEU A 55 16.12 -17.91 -4.47
CA LEU A 55 14.83 -17.31 -4.83
C LEU A 55 13.72 -18.37 -4.79
N ASN A 56 13.46 -18.90 -3.61
CA ASN A 56 12.59 -20.06 -3.42
C ASN A 56 11.14 -19.82 -3.86
N TYR A 57 10.58 -18.65 -3.57
CA TYR A 57 9.18 -18.35 -3.94
C TYR A 57 9.03 -18.23 -5.44
N GLU A 58 9.90 -17.47 -6.10
CA GLU A 58 9.90 -17.30 -7.55
C GLU A 58 10.04 -18.64 -8.25
N ARG A 59 10.97 -19.47 -7.81
CA ARG A 59 11.20 -20.81 -8.37
C ARG A 59 9.99 -21.73 -8.17
N THR A 60 9.37 -21.73 -6.99
CA THR A 60 8.18 -22.53 -6.73
C THR A 60 6.98 -22.07 -7.58
N MET A 61 6.81 -20.75 -7.76
CA MET A 61 5.79 -20.21 -8.65
C MET A 61 6.04 -20.61 -10.11
N LEU A 62 7.30 -20.59 -10.57
CA LEU A 62 7.68 -21.04 -11.92
C LEU A 62 7.38 -22.53 -12.11
N HIS A 63 7.68 -23.38 -11.13
CA HIS A 63 7.32 -24.81 -11.16
C HIS A 63 5.81 -25.01 -11.23
N HIS A 64 5.04 -24.23 -10.48
CA HIS A 64 3.58 -24.29 -10.52
C HIS A 64 3.04 -23.95 -11.90
N ILE A 65 3.48 -22.83 -12.50
CA ILE A 65 3.03 -22.39 -13.82
C ILE A 65 3.45 -23.42 -14.91
N ALA A 66 4.64 -24.01 -14.78
CA ALA A 66 5.09 -25.06 -15.69
C ALA A 66 4.20 -26.32 -15.65
N SER A 67 3.71 -26.69 -14.46
CA SER A 67 2.85 -27.84 -14.24
C SER A 67 1.37 -27.57 -14.47
N HIS A 68 0.94 -26.32 -14.28
CA HIS A 68 -0.45 -25.86 -14.40
C HIS A 68 -0.49 -24.55 -15.23
N PRO A 69 -0.34 -24.66 -16.55
CA PRO A 69 -0.34 -23.48 -17.43
C PRO A 69 -1.64 -22.68 -17.27
N GLY A 70 -1.50 -21.36 -17.04
CA GLY A 70 -2.64 -20.46 -16.85
C GLY A 70 -3.17 -20.34 -15.42
N ASP A 71 -2.75 -21.19 -14.48
CA ASP A 71 -3.16 -21.06 -13.07
C ASP A 71 -2.27 -20.08 -12.30
N TYR A 72 -2.33 -18.82 -12.69
CA TYR A 72 -1.60 -17.74 -12.00
C TYR A 72 -2.16 -17.45 -10.61
N ARG A 73 -3.45 -17.69 -10.39
CA ARG A 73 -4.05 -17.57 -9.06
C ARG A 73 -3.50 -18.59 -8.09
N GLY A 74 -3.34 -19.84 -8.53
CA GLY A 74 -2.68 -20.90 -7.77
C GLY A 74 -1.21 -20.58 -7.49
N ALA A 75 -0.50 -20.04 -8.49
CA ALA A 75 0.87 -19.59 -8.33
C ALA A 75 1.03 -18.52 -7.24
N LEU A 76 0.13 -17.52 -7.17
CA LEU A 76 0.13 -16.52 -6.09
C LEU A 76 -0.10 -17.14 -4.71
N ARG A 77 -0.94 -18.17 -4.60
CA ARG A 77 -1.23 -18.86 -3.33
C ARG A 77 -0.05 -19.62 -2.75
N ILE A 78 1.03 -19.81 -3.50
CA ILE A 78 2.31 -20.36 -3.00
C ILE A 78 2.96 -19.39 -2.01
N LEU A 79 2.76 -18.08 -2.21
CA LEU A 79 3.26 -17.09 -1.28
C LEU A 79 2.53 -17.21 0.07
N PRO A 80 3.25 -17.08 1.19
CA PRO A 80 2.62 -16.99 2.50
C PRO A 80 1.55 -15.89 2.52
N PRO A 81 0.39 -16.09 3.18
CA PRO A 81 -0.67 -15.10 3.28
C PRO A 81 -0.19 -13.72 3.76
N LYS A 82 0.81 -13.71 4.65
CA LYS A 82 1.43 -12.47 5.14
C LYS A 82 2.13 -11.67 4.03
N ILE A 83 2.80 -12.35 3.09
CA ILE A 83 3.46 -11.69 1.95
C ILE A 83 2.41 -11.16 1.00
N LEU A 84 1.39 -11.94 0.65
CA LEU A 84 0.28 -11.50 -0.20
C LEU A 84 -0.42 -10.27 0.40
N SER A 85 -0.72 -10.31 1.71
CA SER A 85 -1.31 -9.18 2.44
C SER A 85 -0.41 -7.93 2.38
N MET A 86 0.89 -8.10 2.53
CA MET A 86 1.86 -7.01 2.44
C MET A 86 1.89 -6.38 1.05
N LEU A 87 1.76 -7.16 -0.02
CA LEU A 87 1.72 -6.64 -1.40
C LEU A 87 0.51 -5.73 -1.62
N VAL A 88 -0.68 -6.13 -1.16
CA VAL A 88 -1.89 -5.31 -1.24
C VAL A 88 -1.78 -4.07 -0.33
N SER A 89 -1.30 -4.25 0.90
CA SER A 89 -1.09 -3.13 1.84
C SER A 89 -0.06 -2.13 1.34
N ALA A 90 0.93 -2.57 0.56
CA ALA A 90 1.88 -1.67 -0.10
C ALA A 90 1.21 -0.77 -1.15
N TYR A 91 0.18 -1.27 -1.85
CA TYR A 91 -0.64 -0.44 -2.74
C TYR A 91 -1.48 0.58 -1.94
N GLN A 92 -2.13 0.16 -0.85
CA GLN A 92 -2.83 1.10 0.03
C GLN A 92 -1.87 2.20 0.54
N SER A 93 -0.62 1.83 0.89
CA SER A 93 0.39 2.81 1.32
C SER A 93 0.81 3.77 0.21
N LEU A 94 0.86 3.32 -1.05
CA LEU A 94 1.07 4.21 -2.20
C LEU A 94 -0.05 5.25 -2.31
N LEU A 95 -1.30 4.81 -2.22
CA LEU A 95 -2.47 5.70 -2.26
C LEU A 95 -2.43 6.72 -1.11
N PHE A 96 -2.09 6.27 0.09
CA PHE A 96 -1.89 7.16 1.23
C PHE A 96 -0.84 8.23 0.94
N ASN A 97 0.31 7.85 0.41
CA ASN A 97 1.40 8.78 0.11
C ASN A 97 1.00 9.76 -1.00
N LYS A 98 0.26 9.31 -2.03
CA LYS A 98 -0.30 10.20 -3.07
C LYS A 98 -1.25 11.25 -2.45
N ALA A 99 -2.21 10.80 -1.62
CA ALA A 99 -3.15 11.70 -0.95
C ALA A 99 -2.44 12.66 0.02
N LEU A 100 -1.44 12.18 0.74
CA LEU A 100 -0.62 12.98 1.64
C LEU A 100 0.16 14.07 0.89
N SER A 101 0.71 13.74 -0.28
CA SER A 101 1.43 14.68 -1.15
C SER A 101 0.52 15.77 -1.68
N LEU A 102 -0.71 15.42 -2.13
CA LEU A 102 -1.70 16.39 -2.55
C LEU A 102 -2.07 17.35 -1.40
N ARG A 103 -2.38 16.77 -0.25
CA ARG A 103 -2.74 17.58 0.92
C ARG A 103 -1.59 18.50 1.34
N MET A 104 -0.34 18.06 1.25
CA MET A 104 0.83 18.89 1.56
C MET A 104 0.98 20.04 0.54
N ALA A 105 0.73 19.78 -0.74
CA ALA A 105 0.75 20.81 -1.78
C ALA A 105 -0.35 21.87 -1.56
N GLU A 106 -1.54 21.46 -1.08
CA GLU A 106 -2.67 22.35 -0.84
C GLU A 106 -2.50 23.20 0.42
N ALA A 107 -2.09 22.59 1.53
CA ALA A 107 -2.09 23.23 2.85
C ALA A 107 -0.70 23.60 3.39
N GLY A 108 0.37 23.11 2.78
CA GLY A 108 1.76 23.39 3.20
C GLY A 108 2.16 22.83 4.56
N SER A 109 1.25 22.13 5.29
CA SER A 109 1.50 21.65 6.63
C SER A 109 0.61 20.47 6.99
N PHE A 110 1.12 19.52 7.75
CA PHE A 110 0.32 18.42 8.33
C PHE A 110 -0.25 18.77 9.73
N SER A 111 0.04 19.94 10.26
CA SER A 111 -0.44 20.38 11.58
C SER A 111 -1.54 21.44 11.50
N GLU A 112 -1.73 22.05 10.33
CA GLU A 112 -2.75 23.08 10.09
C GLU A 112 -3.96 22.45 9.39
N PRO A 113 -5.08 22.23 10.10
CA PRO A 113 -6.29 21.67 9.49
C PRO A 113 -6.96 22.70 8.60
N ILE A 114 -7.38 22.26 7.41
CA ILE A 114 -8.16 23.03 6.44
C ILE A 114 -9.57 22.44 6.28
N PRO A 115 -10.56 23.23 5.82
CA PRO A 115 -11.88 22.71 5.49
C PRO A 115 -11.79 21.53 4.52
N GLY A 116 -12.46 20.42 4.85
CA GLY A 116 -12.38 19.17 4.10
C GLY A 116 -11.54 18.09 4.78
N ASP A 117 -10.57 18.45 5.61
CA ASP A 117 -9.77 17.48 6.35
C ASP A 117 -10.61 16.59 7.28
N ARG A 118 -10.13 15.39 7.49
CA ARG A 118 -10.64 14.48 8.54
C ARG A 118 -9.74 14.54 9.77
N LEU A 119 -10.37 14.47 10.92
CA LEU A 119 -9.70 14.41 12.22
C LEU A 119 -9.92 13.04 12.83
N LEU A 120 -8.85 12.45 13.31
CA LEU A 120 -8.88 11.23 14.13
C LEU A 120 -8.50 11.60 15.56
N PHE A 121 -9.44 11.48 16.49
CA PHE A 121 -9.25 11.72 17.91
C PHE A 121 -8.56 10.54 18.59
N LEU A 122 -7.91 10.78 19.72
CA LEU A 122 -7.21 9.72 20.48
C LEU A 122 -8.13 8.60 20.95
N ASN A 123 -9.42 8.87 21.13
CA ASN A 123 -10.43 7.87 21.50
C ASN A 123 -11.02 7.14 20.28
N GLY A 124 -10.45 7.31 19.07
CA GLY A 124 -10.91 6.66 17.84
C GLY A 124 -12.12 7.36 17.17
N ARG A 125 -12.65 8.46 17.76
CA ARG A 125 -13.71 9.24 17.10
C ARG A 125 -13.15 9.92 15.86
N GLU A 126 -13.94 9.91 14.79
CA GLU A 126 -13.66 10.63 13.55
C GLU A 126 -14.54 11.89 13.48
N ASP A 127 -14.00 12.95 12.88
CA ASP A 127 -14.73 14.18 12.62
C ASP A 127 -14.24 14.80 11.29
N ARG A 128 -15.00 15.78 10.78
CA ARG A 128 -14.65 16.51 9.56
C ARG A 128 -14.51 18.00 9.85
N VAL A 129 -13.49 18.61 9.27
CA VAL A 129 -13.28 20.06 9.36
C VAL A 129 -14.17 20.77 8.35
N SER A 130 -14.98 21.67 8.82
CA SER A 130 -15.74 22.63 8.00
C SER A 130 -15.13 24.04 8.14
N ALA A 131 -15.55 24.97 7.30
CA ALA A 131 -15.15 26.36 7.44
C ALA A 131 -15.47 26.93 8.84
N ALA A 132 -16.64 26.55 9.39
CA ALA A 132 -17.09 26.99 10.72
C ALA A 132 -16.28 26.35 11.86
N THR A 133 -15.77 25.13 11.68
CA THR A 133 -15.07 24.37 12.73
C THR A 133 -13.53 24.45 12.63
N ALA A 134 -12.98 25.04 11.57
CA ALA A 134 -11.54 25.08 11.31
C ALA A 134 -10.73 25.69 12.47
N GLY A 135 -11.22 26.78 13.08
CA GLY A 135 -10.56 27.41 14.24
C GLY A 135 -10.48 26.49 15.45
N ASN A 136 -11.58 25.77 15.77
CA ASN A 136 -11.58 24.79 16.86
C ASN A 136 -10.71 23.58 16.51
N ALA A 137 -10.76 23.09 15.28
CA ALA A 137 -9.93 21.98 14.79
C ALA A 137 -8.44 22.29 15.01
N ARG A 138 -7.98 23.48 14.66
CA ARG A 138 -6.61 23.94 14.88
C ARG A 138 -6.19 23.84 16.35
N ILE A 139 -7.05 24.30 17.26
CA ILE A 139 -6.80 24.20 18.71
C ILE A 139 -6.69 22.74 19.18
N GLN A 140 -7.57 21.88 18.69
CA GLN A 140 -7.58 20.45 19.06
C GLN A 140 -6.33 19.72 18.54
N VAL A 141 -5.91 19.99 17.30
CA VAL A 141 -4.67 19.45 16.72
C VAL A 141 -3.45 19.95 17.49
N ALA A 142 -3.35 21.26 17.73
CA ALA A 142 -2.23 21.87 18.47
C ALA A 142 -2.09 21.31 19.89
N ARG A 143 -3.21 20.96 20.53
CA ARG A 143 -3.25 20.32 21.86
C ARG A 143 -3.01 18.79 21.80
N GLY A 144 -2.76 18.21 20.62
CA GLY A 144 -2.55 16.78 20.45
C GLY A 144 -3.77 15.90 20.73
N ARG A 145 -4.99 16.46 20.82
CA ARG A 145 -6.22 15.72 21.12
C ARG A 145 -6.75 14.94 19.92
N CYS A 146 -6.44 15.40 18.73
CA CYS A 146 -6.71 14.73 17.45
C CYS A 146 -5.57 14.98 16.47
N ARG A 147 -5.59 14.26 15.36
CA ARG A 147 -4.63 14.39 14.27
C ARG A 147 -5.41 14.49 12.96
N ILE A 148 -4.86 15.21 11.98
CA ILE A 148 -5.32 15.15 10.61
C ILE A 148 -5.04 13.73 10.11
N ALA A 149 -6.01 13.12 9.46
CA ALA A 149 -5.91 11.74 9.01
C ALA A 149 -6.54 11.57 7.62
N ILE A 150 -6.02 10.63 6.87
CA ILE A 150 -6.50 10.25 5.54
C ILE A 150 -7.19 8.90 5.65
N ARG A 151 -8.34 8.76 5.01
CA ARG A 151 -9.04 7.48 4.96
C ARG A 151 -8.46 6.62 3.85
N MET A 152 -8.00 5.44 4.25
CA MET A 152 -7.53 4.40 3.34
C MET A 152 -8.71 3.64 2.74
N PRO A 153 -8.69 3.32 1.44
CA PRO A 153 -9.72 2.51 0.83
C PRO A 153 -9.66 1.05 1.33
N GLY A 154 -10.81 0.41 1.41
CA GLY A 154 -10.91 -0.99 1.82
C GLY A 154 -12.30 -1.55 1.60
N CYS A 155 -12.48 -2.82 1.99
CA CYS A 155 -13.71 -3.60 1.77
C CYS A 155 -14.92 -3.07 2.55
N SER A 156 -14.72 -2.49 3.73
CA SER A 156 -15.79 -2.12 4.65
C SER A 156 -15.96 -0.62 4.85
N ASP A 157 -15.78 0.17 3.79
CA ASP A 157 -15.91 1.61 3.89
C ASP A 157 -17.34 2.06 4.16
N LYS A 158 -17.57 2.53 5.39
CA LYS A 158 -18.75 3.36 5.69
C LYS A 158 -18.48 4.75 5.09
N GLU A 159 -19.13 5.01 3.96
CA GLU A 159 -18.90 6.24 3.22
C GLU A 159 -19.51 7.46 3.89
N LEU A 160 -18.66 8.44 4.19
CA LEU A 160 -19.07 9.84 4.28
C LEU A 160 -18.36 10.57 3.13
N PRO A 161 -19.08 11.20 2.18
CA PRO A 161 -18.47 11.93 1.08
C PRO A 161 -17.52 13.03 1.60
N CYS A 162 -16.33 13.10 1.05
CA CYS A 162 -15.30 14.05 1.47
C CYS A 162 -14.36 14.39 0.30
N ALA A 163 -13.65 15.51 0.36
CA ALA A 163 -12.71 15.91 -0.68
C ALA A 163 -11.56 14.90 -0.86
N ASP A 164 -11.05 14.34 0.24
CA ASP A 164 -10.04 13.27 0.19
C ASP A 164 -10.58 11.97 -0.43
N THR A 165 -11.88 11.70 -0.30
CA THR A 165 -12.56 10.59 -0.97
C THR A 165 -12.52 10.75 -2.48
N THR A 166 -12.74 11.97 -2.98
CA THR A 166 -12.71 12.27 -4.43
C THR A 166 -11.32 12.02 -5.02
N ALA A 167 -10.26 12.50 -4.37
CA ALA A 167 -8.89 12.26 -4.82
C ALA A 167 -8.53 10.76 -4.75
N MET A 168 -8.96 10.06 -3.71
CA MET A 168 -8.73 8.62 -3.57
C MET A 168 -9.47 7.82 -4.63
N GLU A 169 -10.71 8.19 -4.95
CA GLU A 169 -11.50 7.58 -6.02
C GLU A 169 -10.87 7.83 -7.39
N GLN A 170 -10.32 9.02 -7.62
CA GLN A 170 -9.58 9.32 -8.83
C GLN A 170 -8.35 8.41 -8.97
N PHE A 171 -7.53 8.27 -7.93
CA PHE A 171 -6.35 7.38 -7.96
C PHE A 171 -6.73 5.92 -8.23
N LEU A 172 -7.80 5.43 -7.60
CA LEU A 172 -8.30 4.09 -7.84
C LEU A 172 -8.78 3.92 -9.29
N SER A 173 -9.51 4.92 -9.82
CA SER A 173 -10.00 4.93 -11.20
C SER A 173 -8.86 4.96 -12.22
N GLU A 174 -7.83 5.79 -11.99
CA GLU A 174 -6.63 5.85 -12.83
C GLU A 174 -5.92 4.49 -12.90
N ASP A 175 -5.92 3.75 -11.81
CA ASP A 175 -5.35 2.41 -11.73
C ASP A 175 -6.34 1.30 -12.13
N GLY A 176 -7.58 1.62 -12.53
CA GLY A 176 -8.63 0.66 -12.90
C GLY A 176 -9.06 -0.25 -11.75
N ILE A 177 -9.05 0.26 -10.52
CA ILE A 177 -9.37 -0.48 -9.29
C ILE A 177 -10.63 0.13 -8.66
N GLN A 178 -11.51 -0.75 -8.16
CA GLN A 178 -12.70 -0.37 -7.41
C GLN A 178 -12.56 -0.76 -5.93
N LYS A 179 -13.34 -0.13 -5.06
CA LYS A 179 -13.35 -0.49 -3.62
C LYS A 179 -13.76 -1.95 -3.38
N SER A 180 -14.67 -2.49 -4.21
CA SER A 180 -15.07 -3.90 -4.18
C SER A 180 -13.90 -4.87 -4.38
N ASP A 181 -12.85 -4.46 -5.09
CA ASP A 181 -11.71 -5.32 -5.41
C ASP A 181 -10.89 -5.67 -4.17
N PHE A 182 -10.92 -4.80 -3.14
CA PHE A 182 -10.34 -5.11 -1.84
C PHE A 182 -11.06 -6.27 -1.15
N CYS A 183 -12.37 -6.43 -1.36
CA CYS A 183 -13.13 -7.58 -0.86
C CYS A 183 -12.73 -8.86 -1.60
N THR A 184 -12.65 -8.79 -2.92
CA THR A 184 -12.23 -9.93 -3.76
C THR A 184 -10.81 -10.38 -3.44
N ALA A 185 -9.89 -9.42 -3.23
CA ALA A 185 -8.51 -9.71 -2.83
C ALA A 185 -8.44 -10.38 -1.44
N SER A 186 -9.35 -10.06 -0.52
CA SER A 186 -9.43 -10.68 0.81
C SER A 186 -9.61 -12.21 0.72
N ASP A 187 -10.40 -12.70 -0.25
CA ASP A 187 -10.61 -14.13 -0.47
C ASP A 187 -9.37 -14.86 -1.00
N LEU A 188 -8.56 -14.16 -1.80
CA LEU A 188 -7.28 -14.73 -2.28
C LEU A 188 -6.25 -14.81 -1.16
N VAL A 189 -6.18 -13.77 -0.35
CA VAL A 189 -5.09 -13.53 0.61
C VAL A 189 -5.42 -14.08 1.99
N HIS A 190 -6.69 -14.44 2.25
CA HIS A 190 -7.20 -14.81 3.58
C HIS A 190 -6.92 -13.74 4.65
N ALA A 191 -6.97 -12.46 4.25
CA ALA A 191 -6.79 -11.31 5.12
C ALA A 191 -7.82 -10.23 4.79
N ARG A 192 -8.28 -9.50 5.80
CA ARG A 192 -9.19 -8.37 5.59
C ARG A 192 -8.41 -7.12 5.22
N PHE A 193 -8.90 -6.44 4.18
CA PHE A 193 -8.42 -5.12 3.77
C PHE A 193 -9.51 -4.10 4.08
N ASP A 194 -9.75 -3.86 5.36
CA ASP A 194 -10.72 -2.87 5.80
C ASP A 194 -10.16 -1.46 5.58
N GLY A 195 -11.04 -0.53 5.22
CA GLY A 195 -10.71 0.88 5.18
C GLY A 195 -10.42 1.40 6.61
N ALA A 196 -9.40 2.20 6.75
CA ALA A 196 -8.99 2.73 8.05
C ALA A 196 -8.55 4.19 7.95
N MET A 197 -8.73 4.94 9.03
CA MET A 197 -8.14 6.29 9.16
C MET A 197 -6.67 6.17 9.53
N ARG A 198 -5.81 6.80 8.74
CA ARG A 198 -4.37 6.84 8.98
C ARG A 198 -3.91 8.27 9.23
N PRO A 199 -3.27 8.57 10.38
CA PRO A 199 -2.79 9.91 10.67
C PRO A 199 -1.78 10.40 9.63
N ALA A 200 -1.90 11.66 9.23
CA ALA A 200 -0.98 12.32 8.30
C ALA A 200 0.39 12.57 8.94
N ALA A 201 0.43 12.78 10.27
CA ALA A 201 1.64 12.96 11.04
C ALA A 201 1.54 12.23 12.37
N LEU A 202 2.67 11.77 12.87
CA LEU A 202 2.81 11.21 14.20
C LEU A 202 3.64 12.19 15.03
N SER A 203 3.13 12.56 16.20
CA SER A 203 3.93 13.27 17.20
C SER A 203 4.66 12.25 18.07
N THR A 204 5.95 12.46 18.27
CA THR A 204 6.75 11.68 19.20
C THR A 204 7.49 12.64 20.14
N THR A 205 7.72 12.22 21.37
CA THR A 205 8.60 12.93 22.31
C THR A 205 9.96 12.26 22.24
N ILE A 206 10.98 13.03 21.89
CA ILE A 206 12.37 12.57 21.90
C ILE A 206 12.98 13.13 23.18
N THR A 207 13.47 12.24 24.04
CA THR A 207 14.28 12.61 25.21
C THR A 207 15.74 12.31 24.86
N ALA A 208 16.57 13.33 24.81
CA ALA A 208 18.00 13.19 24.63
C ALA A 208 18.71 13.50 25.96
N THR A 209 19.61 12.62 26.36
CA THR A 209 20.46 12.83 27.52
C THR A 209 21.88 13.11 27.06
N LEU A 210 22.48 14.20 27.50
CA LEU A 210 23.89 14.54 27.25
C LEU A 210 24.76 13.90 28.36
N GLU A 211 25.61 12.97 27.99
CA GLU A 211 26.66 12.45 28.83
C GLU A 211 28.03 12.89 28.25
N GLY A 212 28.58 13.95 28.80
CA GLY A 212 29.79 14.59 28.25
C GLY A 212 29.51 15.19 26.86
N ASP A 213 30.36 14.89 25.88
CA ASP A 213 30.22 15.37 24.49
C ASP A 213 29.40 14.40 23.60
N ARG A 214 28.73 13.39 24.13
CA ARG A 214 27.94 12.42 23.39
C ARG A 214 26.46 12.55 23.69
N VAL A 215 25.65 12.54 22.65
CA VAL A 215 24.19 12.45 22.72
C VAL A 215 23.79 10.97 22.60
N THR A 216 23.11 10.43 23.60
CA THR A 216 22.55 9.07 23.61
C THR A 216 21.02 9.10 23.54
#